data_a59f4ab87fd93b54b232c522bfc3af25
#
_entry.id   a59f4ab87fd93b54b232c522bfc3af25
#
_cell.length_a   1.000
_cell.length_b   1.000
_cell.length_c   1.000
_cell.angle_alpha   90.00
_cell.angle_beta   90.00
_cell.angle_gamma   90.00
#
_symmetry.space_group_name_H-M   'P 1'
#
loop_
_entity.id
_entity.type
_entity.pdbx_description
1 polymer ?
#
loop_
_entity_poly.entity_id
_entity_poly.type
_entity_poly.pdbx_seq_one_letter_code
_entity_poly.pdbx_strand_id
1 'polypeptide(L)'
;MSFSDTIIMIPARLGSSRLPKKPLLKINGIPLIIHTYNCAKEANLNIPIVVATDDELIANTIKDYGGIVLMTSNQHESGSDRIFEALEIFDPHKKYKKIIHLQGDLPNISGNLIRTLAEVISDPEKEIATVIVRATPEEFHDQSVVKVATAFSKDNPELNDVGKAMYFSRACIPTGNTNIWHHIGIYAWQRNVLERFINLKPSPLEISEKLEQLRALEAGINIYTI
;
A
#
# COMPACT_ATOMS: atom_id res chain seq x y z
N MET A 1 18.80 11.45 3.56
CA MET A 1 18.57 10.83 2.23
C MET A 1 17.71 11.78 1.40
N SER A 2 17.89 11.81 0.07
CA SER A 2 17.00 12.54 -0.85
C SER A 2 15.99 11.57 -1.45
N PHE A 3 14.71 11.97 -1.50
CA PHE A 3 13.62 11.16 -2.07
C PHE A 3 13.11 11.79 -3.38
N SER A 4 13.95 12.53 -4.10
CA SER A 4 13.57 13.31 -5.29
C SER A 4 12.98 12.48 -6.45
N ASP A 5 13.20 11.18 -6.47
CA ASP A 5 12.68 10.21 -7.42
C ASP A 5 11.55 9.33 -6.85
N THR A 6 10.94 9.77 -5.72
CA THR A 6 9.85 9.07 -5.04
C THR A 6 8.56 9.87 -5.14
N ILE A 7 7.42 9.16 -5.21
CA ILE A 7 6.08 9.74 -5.23
C ILE A 7 5.14 8.92 -4.34
N ILE A 8 4.17 9.58 -3.69
CA ILE A 8 3.08 8.90 -2.98
C ILE A 8 1.83 8.91 -3.86
N MET A 9 1.25 7.75 -4.09
CA MET A 9 0.02 7.55 -4.86
C MET A 9 -1.06 6.96 -3.94
N ILE A 10 -2.23 7.60 -3.90
CA ILE A 10 -3.35 7.22 -3.04
C ILE A 10 -4.55 6.86 -3.93
N PRO A 11 -4.86 5.57 -4.15
CA PRO A 11 -6.06 5.19 -4.88
C PRO A 11 -7.30 5.41 -4.00
N ALA A 12 -8.36 5.95 -4.60
CA ALA A 12 -9.63 6.13 -3.92
C ALA A 12 -10.80 5.89 -4.88
N ARG A 13 -11.85 5.17 -4.43
CA ARG A 13 -13.08 4.94 -5.19
C ARG A 13 -14.30 4.93 -4.27
N LEU A 14 -15.46 5.31 -4.78
CA LEU A 14 -16.72 5.26 -4.01
C LEU A 14 -17.32 3.84 -3.94
N GLY A 15 -16.94 2.95 -4.84
CA GLY A 15 -17.50 1.60 -4.99
C GLY A 15 -17.08 0.63 -3.89
N SER A 16 -17.37 0.94 -2.63
CA SER A 16 -17.26 -0.02 -1.52
C SER A 16 -18.59 -0.70 -1.28
N SER A 17 -18.66 -2.02 -1.48
CA SER A 17 -19.87 -2.81 -1.24
C SER A 17 -20.29 -2.87 0.24
N ARG A 18 -19.30 -2.80 1.17
CA ARG A 18 -19.54 -2.87 2.62
C ARG A 18 -19.89 -1.52 3.24
N LEU A 19 -19.36 -0.41 2.74
CA LEU A 19 -19.58 0.93 3.26
C LEU A 19 -19.62 1.94 2.10
N PRO A 20 -20.80 2.27 1.57
CA PRO A 20 -20.92 3.21 0.46
C PRO A 20 -20.29 4.56 0.77
N LYS A 21 -19.60 5.14 -0.22
CA LYS A 21 -18.92 6.43 -0.10
C LYS A 21 -17.88 6.51 1.02
N LYS A 22 -17.28 5.37 1.43
CA LYS A 22 -16.32 5.29 2.53
C LYS A 22 -15.27 6.42 2.52
N PRO A 23 -14.61 6.79 1.40
CA PRO A 23 -13.59 7.85 1.39
C PRO A 23 -14.10 9.24 1.81
N LEU A 24 -15.41 9.50 1.64
CA LEU A 24 -16.05 10.78 1.96
C LEU A 24 -16.73 10.79 3.33
N LEU A 25 -16.77 9.66 4.04
CA LEU A 25 -17.29 9.62 5.40
C LEU A 25 -16.41 10.47 6.32
N LYS A 26 -17.06 11.26 7.16
CA LYS A 26 -16.36 12.19 8.05
C LYS A 26 -16.01 11.55 9.38
N ILE A 27 -14.74 11.67 9.76
CA ILE A 27 -14.24 11.41 11.11
C ILE A 27 -13.89 12.77 11.70
N ASN A 28 -14.53 13.13 12.80
CA ASN A 28 -14.38 14.46 13.42
C ASN A 28 -14.55 15.63 12.43
N GLY A 29 -15.54 15.52 11.53
CA GLY A 29 -15.86 16.55 10.55
C GLY A 29 -15.00 16.57 9.28
N ILE A 30 -13.94 15.78 9.21
CA ILE A 30 -12.99 15.71 8.08
C ILE A 30 -13.21 14.40 7.31
N PRO A 31 -13.32 14.41 5.95
CA PRO A 31 -13.42 13.20 5.14
C PRO A 31 -12.26 12.23 5.37
N LEU A 32 -12.56 10.93 5.36
CA LEU A 32 -11.57 9.88 5.60
C LEU A 32 -10.36 9.97 4.64
N ILE A 33 -10.61 10.26 3.36
CA ILE A 33 -9.54 10.43 2.38
C ILE A 33 -8.58 11.59 2.72
N ILE A 34 -9.10 12.65 3.35
CA ILE A 34 -8.27 13.77 3.80
C ILE A 34 -7.41 13.38 5.00
N HIS A 35 -7.91 12.53 5.91
CA HIS A 35 -7.07 11.98 6.98
C HIS A 35 -5.89 11.19 6.39
N THR A 36 -6.16 10.30 5.43
CA THR A 36 -5.09 9.54 4.75
C THR A 36 -4.11 10.47 4.03
N TYR A 37 -4.63 11.49 3.34
CA TYR A 37 -3.78 12.50 2.68
C TYR A 37 -2.89 13.26 3.67
N ASN A 38 -3.40 13.59 4.86
CA ASN A 38 -2.63 14.23 5.92
C ASN A 38 -1.53 13.30 6.49
N CYS A 39 -1.81 12.02 6.68
CA CYS A 39 -0.78 11.05 7.06
C CYS A 39 0.39 11.04 6.06
N ALA A 40 0.08 11.11 4.75
CA ALA A 40 1.11 11.22 3.73
C ALA A 40 1.92 12.53 3.85
N LYS A 41 1.29 13.66 4.16
CA LYS A 41 1.98 14.94 4.41
C LYS A 41 2.86 14.90 5.65
N GLU A 42 2.41 14.26 6.72
CA GLU A 42 3.16 14.11 7.98
C GLU A 42 4.46 13.30 7.83
N ALA A 43 4.60 12.53 6.75
CA ALA A 43 5.87 11.87 6.43
C ALA A 43 7.01 12.87 6.15
N ASN A 44 6.71 14.13 5.83
CA ASN A 44 7.67 15.21 5.59
C ASN A 44 8.80 14.83 4.61
N LEU A 45 8.45 14.11 3.54
CA LEU A 45 9.42 13.64 2.53
C LEU A 45 9.71 14.71 1.48
N ASN A 46 8.91 15.77 1.42
CA ASN A 46 8.97 16.82 0.39
C ASN A 46 8.87 16.26 -1.05
N ILE A 47 7.94 15.34 -1.25
CA ILE A 47 7.65 14.65 -2.51
C ILE A 47 6.19 14.85 -2.91
N PRO A 48 5.82 14.67 -4.20
CA PRO A 48 4.43 14.75 -4.62
C PRO A 48 3.56 13.69 -3.94
N ILE A 49 2.33 14.10 -3.57
CA ILE A 49 1.26 13.24 -3.08
C ILE A 49 0.10 13.39 -4.06
N VAL A 50 -0.26 12.31 -4.73
CA VAL A 50 -1.29 12.31 -5.78
C VAL A 50 -2.39 11.33 -5.41
N VAL A 51 -3.63 11.80 -5.44
CA VAL A 51 -4.82 10.94 -5.29
C VAL A 51 -5.29 10.53 -6.69
N ALA A 52 -5.50 9.23 -6.88
CA ALA A 52 -6.03 8.65 -8.11
C ALA A 52 -7.47 8.19 -7.88
N THR A 53 -8.42 8.72 -8.63
CA THR A 53 -9.84 8.41 -8.44
C THR A 53 -10.63 8.41 -9.75
N ASP A 54 -11.72 7.66 -9.80
CA ASP A 54 -12.72 7.67 -10.87
C ASP A 54 -13.97 8.51 -10.52
N ASP A 55 -13.94 9.19 -9.38
CA ASP A 55 -15.12 9.88 -8.84
C ASP A 55 -14.87 11.37 -8.65
N GLU A 56 -15.77 12.19 -9.23
CA GLU A 56 -15.67 13.65 -9.18
C GLU A 56 -15.85 14.22 -7.77
N LEU A 57 -16.65 13.59 -6.89
CA LEU A 57 -16.81 14.08 -5.52
C LEU A 57 -15.53 13.93 -4.73
N ILE A 58 -14.81 12.80 -4.91
CA ILE A 58 -13.50 12.61 -4.30
C ILE A 58 -12.52 13.63 -4.89
N ALA A 59 -12.52 13.78 -6.21
CA ALA A 59 -11.62 14.71 -6.90
C ALA A 59 -11.82 16.16 -6.41
N ASN A 60 -13.05 16.61 -6.32
CA ASN A 60 -13.38 17.96 -5.82
C ASN A 60 -12.97 18.11 -4.34
N THR A 61 -13.26 17.10 -3.50
CA THR A 61 -12.84 17.11 -2.10
C THR A 61 -11.32 17.30 -1.94
N ILE A 62 -10.52 16.62 -2.76
CA ILE A 62 -9.05 16.74 -2.72
C ILE A 62 -8.60 18.10 -3.26
N LYS A 63 -9.20 18.61 -4.35
CA LYS A 63 -8.89 19.95 -4.91
C LYS A 63 -9.20 21.06 -3.92
N ASP A 64 -10.36 20.99 -3.27
CA ASP A 64 -10.78 21.97 -2.27
C ASP A 64 -9.83 22.00 -1.05
N TYR A 65 -9.18 20.87 -0.78
CA TYR A 65 -8.15 20.74 0.25
C TYR A 65 -6.75 21.17 -0.21
N GLY A 66 -6.60 21.56 -1.48
CA GLY A 66 -5.32 21.96 -2.08
C GLY A 66 -4.41 20.78 -2.45
N GLY A 67 -4.97 19.57 -2.60
CA GLY A 67 -4.25 18.38 -3.00
C GLY A 67 -4.20 18.18 -4.51
N ILE A 68 -3.28 17.31 -4.96
CA ILE A 68 -3.19 16.89 -6.36
C ILE A 68 -4.05 15.65 -6.55
N VAL A 69 -4.92 15.69 -7.58
CA VAL A 69 -5.79 14.58 -7.92
C VAL A 69 -5.78 14.33 -9.42
N LEU A 70 -5.82 13.08 -9.82
CA LEU A 70 -5.96 12.63 -11.21
C LEU A 70 -7.19 11.75 -11.36
N MET A 71 -7.93 12.03 -12.43
CA MET A 71 -9.03 11.16 -12.84
C MET A 71 -8.47 9.96 -13.58
N THR A 72 -8.96 8.78 -13.22
CA THR A 72 -8.58 7.47 -13.77
C THR A 72 -9.81 6.69 -14.22
N SER A 73 -9.61 5.64 -14.99
CA SER A 73 -10.68 4.76 -15.46
C SER A 73 -11.47 4.16 -14.28
N ASN A 74 -12.78 4.03 -14.45
CA ASN A 74 -13.66 3.32 -13.53
C ASN A 74 -13.60 1.78 -13.70
N GLN A 75 -12.87 1.29 -14.71
CA GLN A 75 -12.73 -0.14 -15.00
C GLN A 75 -11.65 -0.84 -14.17
N HIS A 76 -10.84 -0.08 -13.41
CA HIS A 76 -9.81 -0.67 -12.56
C HIS A 76 -10.41 -1.50 -11.44
N GLU A 77 -10.04 -2.75 -11.37
CA GLU A 77 -10.45 -3.69 -10.32
C GLU A 77 -9.63 -3.49 -9.04
N SER A 78 -8.35 -3.10 -9.18
CA SER A 78 -7.41 -2.95 -8.07
C SER A 78 -6.93 -1.51 -7.86
N GLY A 79 -6.38 -1.27 -6.64
CA GLY A 79 -5.68 -0.02 -6.33
C GLY A 79 -4.37 0.11 -7.11
N SER A 80 -3.70 -1.01 -7.37
CA SER A 80 -2.42 -1.05 -8.09
C SER A 80 -2.58 -0.63 -9.55
N ASP A 81 -3.61 -1.12 -10.24
CA ASP A 81 -3.94 -0.70 -11.62
C ASP A 81 -4.23 0.81 -11.69
N ARG A 82 -5.03 1.30 -10.73
CA ARG A 82 -5.42 2.71 -10.66
C ARG A 82 -4.23 3.64 -10.46
N ILE A 83 -3.36 3.32 -9.51
CA ILE A 83 -2.18 4.16 -9.28
C ILE A 83 -1.20 4.10 -10.43
N PHE A 84 -1.13 2.99 -11.15
CA PHE A 84 -0.26 2.87 -12.30
C PHE A 84 -0.74 3.76 -13.47
N GLU A 85 -2.03 3.76 -13.80
CA GLU A 85 -2.59 4.70 -14.79
C GLU A 85 -2.31 6.15 -14.39
N ALA A 86 -2.60 6.51 -13.14
CA ALA A 86 -2.34 7.86 -12.64
C ALA A 86 -0.86 8.23 -12.71
N LEU A 87 0.04 7.28 -12.43
CA LEU A 87 1.49 7.49 -12.53
C LEU A 87 1.94 7.77 -13.97
N GLU A 88 1.41 7.03 -14.95
CA GLU A 88 1.73 7.25 -16.38
C GLU A 88 1.21 8.60 -16.86
N ILE A 89 0.05 9.06 -16.38
CA ILE A 89 -0.49 10.39 -16.68
C ILE A 89 0.36 11.50 -16.02
N PHE A 90 0.73 11.33 -14.75
CA PHE A 90 1.44 12.35 -13.97
C PHE A 90 2.90 12.49 -14.37
N ASP A 91 3.54 11.38 -14.70
CA ASP A 91 4.98 11.28 -14.93
C ASP A 91 5.31 10.51 -16.23
N PRO A 92 4.92 11.05 -17.40
CA PRO A 92 5.19 10.40 -18.70
C PRO A 92 6.69 10.28 -19.01
N HIS A 93 7.53 11.08 -18.36
CA HIS A 93 8.99 11.05 -18.52
C HIS A 93 9.69 10.10 -17.54
N LYS A 94 8.93 9.36 -16.72
CA LYS A 94 9.44 8.35 -15.78
C LYS A 94 10.52 8.89 -14.82
N LYS A 95 10.33 10.12 -14.32
CA LYS A 95 11.21 10.74 -13.32
C LYS A 95 11.15 9.97 -11.99
N TYR A 96 9.93 9.61 -11.56
CA TYR A 96 9.73 8.92 -10.28
C TYR A 96 9.98 7.42 -10.45
N LYS A 97 10.99 6.92 -9.74
CA LYS A 97 11.43 5.51 -9.79
C LYS A 97 10.86 4.68 -8.66
N LYS A 98 10.40 5.32 -7.60
CA LYS A 98 9.88 4.69 -6.38
C LYS A 98 8.48 5.20 -6.10
N ILE A 99 7.55 4.30 -5.87
CA ILE A 99 6.14 4.61 -5.68
C ILE A 99 5.69 4.09 -4.32
N ILE A 100 5.25 4.99 -3.44
CA ILE A 100 4.57 4.59 -2.21
C ILE A 100 3.08 4.54 -2.51
N HIS A 101 2.51 3.35 -2.45
CA HIS A 101 1.09 3.07 -2.63
C HIS A 101 0.42 3.05 -1.27
N LEU A 102 -0.18 4.17 -0.88
CA LEU A 102 -0.91 4.34 0.36
C LEU A 102 -2.40 4.14 0.11
N GLN A 103 -3.00 3.11 0.69
CA GLN A 103 -4.44 2.86 0.56
C GLN A 103 -5.26 4.02 1.11
N GLY A 104 -6.27 4.48 0.34
CA GLY A 104 -7.09 5.65 0.67
C GLY A 104 -7.97 5.51 1.92
N ASP A 105 -7.94 4.35 2.57
CA ASP A 105 -8.72 4.04 3.77
C ASP A 105 -7.86 3.73 5.01
N LEU A 106 -6.63 4.20 5.02
CA LEU A 106 -5.68 4.09 6.16
C LEU A 106 -5.50 5.45 6.87
N PRO A 107 -6.50 5.93 7.63
CA PRO A 107 -6.47 7.27 8.22
C PRO A 107 -5.53 7.42 9.43
N ASN A 108 -4.99 6.31 9.97
CA ASN A 108 -4.19 6.28 11.18
C ASN A 108 -2.75 5.82 10.94
N ILE A 109 -2.30 5.81 9.69
CA ILE A 109 -0.93 5.42 9.39
C ILE A 109 0.04 6.53 9.83
N SER A 110 1.10 6.14 10.54
CA SER A 110 2.11 7.11 10.98
C SER A 110 2.94 7.63 9.81
N GLY A 111 3.19 8.94 9.76
CA GLY A 111 4.11 9.53 8.80
C GLY A 111 5.53 8.96 8.88
N ASN A 112 5.99 8.58 10.08
CA ASN A 112 7.29 7.92 10.26
C ASN A 112 7.34 6.56 9.55
N LEU A 113 6.25 5.80 9.58
CA LEU A 113 6.18 4.51 8.90
C LEU A 113 6.24 4.66 7.37
N ILE A 114 5.57 5.69 6.82
CA ILE A 114 5.66 6.03 5.40
C ILE A 114 7.11 6.42 5.04
N ARG A 115 7.79 7.14 5.92
CA ARG A 115 9.21 7.48 5.76
C ARG A 115 10.10 6.24 5.77
N THR A 116 9.90 5.32 6.72
CA THR A 116 10.67 4.06 6.78
C THR A 116 10.49 3.23 5.51
N LEU A 117 9.24 3.16 4.97
CA LEU A 117 9.01 2.51 3.67
C LEU A 117 9.80 3.17 2.54
N ALA A 118 9.84 4.52 2.50
CA ALA A 118 10.63 5.26 1.51
C ALA A 118 12.13 4.99 1.64
N GLU A 119 12.63 4.83 2.87
CA GLU A 119 14.03 4.48 3.15
C GLU A 119 14.36 3.06 2.68
N VAL A 120 13.51 2.09 2.99
CA VAL A 120 13.72 0.70 2.59
C VAL A 120 13.69 0.53 1.08
N ILE A 121 12.73 1.14 0.38
CA ILE A 121 12.63 1.07 -1.09
C ILE A 121 13.71 1.88 -1.80
N SER A 122 14.47 2.71 -1.07
CA SER A 122 15.62 3.42 -1.64
C SER A 122 16.78 2.49 -2.01
N ASP A 123 16.83 1.31 -1.40
CA ASP A 123 17.70 0.21 -1.84
C ASP A 123 17.13 -0.42 -3.13
N PRO A 124 17.84 -0.36 -4.27
CA PRO A 124 17.35 -0.88 -5.54
C PRO A 124 17.17 -2.40 -5.57
N GLU A 125 17.80 -3.14 -4.62
CA GLU A 125 17.62 -4.59 -4.48
C GLU A 125 16.27 -4.95 -3.83
N LYS A 126 15.58 -3.98 -3.23
CA LYS A 126 14.26 -4.17 -2.64
C LYS A 126 13.19 -3.90 -3.69
N GLU A 127 12.58 -4.97 -4.21
CA GLU A 127 11.59 -4.89 -5.28
C GLU A 127 10.26 -4.28 -4.81
N ILE A 128 9.73 -4.79 -3.69
CA ILE A 128 8.52 -4.31 -3.00
C ILE A 128 8.83 -4.27 -1.51
N ALA A 129 8.34 -3.24 -0.82
CA ALA A 129 8.30 -3.20 0.63
C ALA A 129 6.86 -3.02 1.13
N THR A 130 6.52 -3.62 2.28
CA THR A 130 5.22 -3.50 2.92
C THR A 130 5.38 -3.50 4.44
N VAL A 131 4.31 -3.18 5.14
CA VAL A 131 4.30 -3.01 6.60
C VAL A 131 3.67 -4.20 7.29
N ILE A 132 4.23 -4.59 8.43
CA ILE A 132 3.67 -5.59 9.33
C ILE A 132 3.67 -5.06 10.76
N VAL A 133 2.74 -5.55 11.55
CA VAL A 133 2.69 -5.33 13.00
C VAL A 133 2.49 -6.68 13.70
N ARG A 134 2.84 -6.77 14.97
CA ARG A 134 2.50 -7.97 15.74
C ARG A 134 0.98 -8.10 15.83
N ALA A 135 0.46 -9.22 15.39
CA ALA A 135 -0.97 -9.53 15.54
C ALA A 135 -1.31 -9.75 17.03
N THR A 136 -2.49 -9.28 17.43
CA THR A 136 -3.03 -9.59 18.75
C THR A 136 -3.63 -11.01 18.76
N PRO A 137 -3.81 -11.66 19.92
CA PRO A 137 -4.42 -13.00 20.00
C PRO A 137 -5.80 -13.06 19.32
N GLU A 138 -6.59 -12.00 19.40
CA GLU A 138 -7.92 -11.89 18.79
C GLU A 138 -7.84 -11.90 17.25
N GLU A 139 -6.74 -11.34 16.68
CA GLU A 139 -6.52 -11.28 15.24
C GLU A 139 -6.05 -12.60 14.63
N PHE A 140 -5.55 -13.55 15.42
CA PHE A 140 -4.97 -14.80 14.91
C PHE A 140 -5.95 -15.58 14.04
N HIS A 141 -7.21 -15.66 14.46
CA HIS A 141 -8.26 -16.41 13.76
C HIS A 141 -9.25 -15.51 12.99
N ASP A 142 -9.08 -14.20 13.04
CA ASP A 142 -9.89 -13.28 12.27
C ASP A 142 -9.47 -13.31 10.79
N GLN A 143 -10.34 -13.84 9.93
CA GLN A 143 -10.10 -13.92 8.49
C GLN A 143 -10.12 -12.54 7.78
N SER A 144 -10.60 -11.48 8.43
CA SER A 144 -10.53 -10.11 7.88
C SER A 144 -9.12 -9.53 8.00
N VAL A 145 -8.34 -10.04 8.95
CA VAL A 145 -6.93 -9.70 9.17
C VAL A 145 -6.05 -10.62 8.34
N VAL A 146 -5.21 -10.05 7.50
CA VAL A 146 -4.24 -10.80 6.69
C VAL A 146 -3.00 -11.07 7.54
N LYS A 147 -2.60 -12.33 7.64
CA LYS A 147 -1.34 -12.73 8.30
C LYS A 147 -0.25 -12.91 7.24
N VAL A 148 1.00 -12.70 7.66
CA VAL A 148 2.16 -12.90 6.79
C VAL A 148 3.22 -13.71 7.51
N ALA A 149 3.67 -14.79 6.87
CA ALA A 149 4.88 -15.50 7.30
C ALA A 149 6.10 -14.75 6.77
N THR A 150 6.92 -14.24 7.68
CA THR A 150 8.09 -13.42 7.37
C THR A 150 9.36 -14.10 7.87
N ALA A 151 10.37 -14.18 7.02
CA ALA A 151 11.72 -14.61 7.38
C ALA A 151 12.57 -13.39 7.73
N PHE A 152 13.12 -13.37 8.93
CA PHE A 152 14.09 -12.38 9.38
C PHE A 152 15.49 -13.02 9.48
N SER A 153 16.51 -12.20 9.39
CA SER A 153 17.90 -12.63 9.63
C SER A 153 18.25 -12.81 11.13
N LYS A 154 17.30 -12.43 12.02
CA LYS A 154 17.44 -12.50 13.47
C LYS A 154 16.29 -13.33 14.07
N ASP A 155 16.57 -14.02 15.18
CA ASP A 155 15.55 -14.79 15.91
C ASP A 155 14.50 -13.87 16.60
N ASN A 156 14.94 -12.70 17.07
CA ASN A 156 14.09 -11.70 17.73
C ASN A 156 14.13 -10.39 16.95
N PRO A 157 13.27 -10.21 15.93
CA PRO A 157 13.23 -8.99 15.16
C PRO A 157 12.72 -7.81 16.00
N GLU A 158 13.38 -6.68 15.86
CA GLU A 158 13.04 -5.40 16.48
C GLU A 158 12.25 -4.52 15.51
N LEU A 159 11.76 -3.39 16.02
CA LEU A 159 11.09 -2.38 15.19
C LEU A 159 12.05 -1.91 14.08
N ASN A 160 11.54 -1.89 12.84
CA ASN A 160 12.26 -1.54 11.61
C ASN A 160 13.27 -2.59 11.10
N ASP A 161 13.36 -3.76 11.70
CA ASP A 161 14.09 -4.85 11.07
C ASP A 161 13.37 -5.27 9.77
N VAL A 162 14.16 -5.40 8.71
CA VAL A 162 13.63 -5.79 7.40
C VAL A 162 13.62 -7.32 7.30
N GLY A 163 12.42 -7.87 7.10
CA GLY A 163 12.23 -9.29 6.80
C GLY A 163 11.85 -9.51 5.32
N LYS A 164 11.78 -10.77 4.93
CA LYS A 164 11.28 -11.19 3.61
C LYS A 164 9.95 -11.93 3.80
N ALA A 165 8.91 -11.47 3.14
CA ALA A 165 7.63 -12.16 3.12
C ALA A 165 7.77 -13.49 2.39
N MET A 166 7.32 -14.56 3.04
CA MET A 166 7.32 -15.91 2.47
C MET A 166 5.94 -16.30 1.96
N TYR A 167 4.89 -15.86 2.64
CA TYR A 167 3.49 -16.10 2.25
C TYR A 167 2.54 -15.19 2.99
N PHE A 168 1.39 -14.87 2.38
CA PHE A 168 0.28 -14.15 2.99
C PHE A 168 -0.96 -15.02 3.01
N SER A 169 -1.70 -15.02 4.11
CA SER A 169 -2.94 -15.79 4.23
C SER A 169 -3.95 -15.12 5.17
N ARG A 170 -5.23 -15.44 4.94
CA ARG A 170 -6.29 -15.13 5.91
C ARG A 170 -6.36 -16.15 7.02
N ALA A 171 -5.78 -17.33 6.84
CA ALA A 171 -5.58 -18.32 7.91
C ALA A 171 -4.49 -17.87 8.88
N CYS A 172 -4.47 -18.49 10.06
CA CYS A 172 -3.39 -18.26 11.04
C CYS A 172 -2.10 -18.93 10.55
N ILE A 173 -1.12 -18.14 10.18
CA ILE A 173 0.22 -18.58 9.79
C ILE A 173 1.29 -17.74 10.50
N PRO A 174 2.47 -18.38 10.82
CA PRO A 174 2.74 -19.82 10.84
C PRO A 174 2.02 -20.53 11.99
N THR A 175 1.95 -21.86 11.95
CA THR A 175 1.46 -22.67 13.07
C THR A 175 2.46 -22.68 14.23
N GLY A 176 1.97 -22.70 15.47
CA GLY A 176 2.80 -22.71 16.66
C GLY A 176 2.88 -21.37 17.40
N ASN A 177 3.71 -21.31 18.44
CA ASN A 177 3.85 -20.15 19.33
C ASN A 177 4.91 -19.14 18.82
N THR A 178 4.98 -18.92 17.52
CA THR A 178 5.87 -17.94 16.94
C THR A 178 5.18 -16.59 16.83
N ASN A 179 5.94 -15.57 16.50
CA ASN A 179 5.39 -14.25 16.20
C ASN A 179 4.47 -14.32 14.98
N ILE A 180 3.19 -14.02 15.17
CA ILE A 180 2.23 -13.87 14.08
C ILE A 180 2.21 -12.40 13.68
N TRP A 181 2.34 -12.15 12.39
CA TRP A 181 2.41 -10.79 11.84
C TRP A 181 1.14 -10.45 11.08
N HIS A 182 0.51 -9.33 11.45
CA HIS A 182 -0.61 -8.73 10.74
C HIS A 182 -0.03 -7.82 9.63
N HIS A 183 -0.45 -8.05 8.42
CA HIS A 183 -0.07 -7.25 7.24
C HIS A 183 -0.90 -5.98 7.14
N ILE A 184 -0.25 -4.85 7.04
CA ILE A 184 -0.87 -3.54 6.77
C ILE A 184 -0.72 -3.22 5.28
N GLY A 185 -1.83 -3.02 4.58
CA GLY A 185 -1.90 -2.87 3.13
C GLY A 185 -1.33 -1.55 2.58
N ILE A 186 -0.13 -1.18 2.97
CA ILE A 186 0.65 -0.10 2.37
C ILE A 186 1.89 -0.69 1.72
N TYR A 187 2.24 -0.21 0.53
CA TYR A 187 3.38 -0.74 -0.21
C TYR A 187 4.30 0.36 -0.71
N ALA A 188 5.56 0.04 -0.85
CA ALA A 188 6.50 0.80 -1.66
C ALA A 188 7.04 -0.10 -2.77
N TRP A 189 7.14 0.43 -3.97
CA TRP A 189 7.48 -0.30 -5.19
C TRP A 189 8.66 0.35 -5.90
N GLN A 190 9.54 -0.47 -6.49
CA GLN A 190 10.31 0.01 -7.63
C GLN A 190 9.35 0.15 -8.83
N ARG A 191 9.47 1.23 -9.62
CA ARG A 191 8.57 1.49 -10.76
C ARG A 191 8.56 0.33 -11.78
N ASN A 192 9.73 -0.15 -12.17
CA ASN A 192 9.85 -1.27 -13.10
C ASN A 192 9.18 -2.56 -12.58
N VAL A 193 9.18 -2.76 -11.26
CA VAL A 193 8.49 -3.89 -10.62
C VAL A 193 6.97 -3.70 -10.66
N LEU A 194 6.48 -2.48 -10.39
CA LEU A 194 5.06 -2.16 -10.52
C LEU A 194 4.60 -2.33 -11.98
N GLU A 195 5.37 -1.82 -12.96
CA GLU A 195 5.09 -2.02 -14.39
C GLU A 195 5.02 -3.51 -14.76
N ARG A 196 5.93 -4.33 -14.25
CA ARG A 196 5.90 -5.79 -14.43
C ARG A 196 4.67 -6.41 -13.79
N PHE A 197 4.36 -6.03 -12.56
CA PHE A 197 3.26 -6.57 -11.77
C PHE A 197 1.89 -6.35 -12.43
N ILE A 198 1.61 -5.15 -12.92
CA ILE A 198 0.35 -4.79 -13.59
C ILE A 198 0.10 -5.65 -14.85
N ASN A 199 1.17 -6.08 -15.52
CA ASN A 199 1.08 -6.91 -16.72
C ASN A 199 0.93 -8.43 -16.40
N LEU A 200 1.00 -8.84 -15.13
CA LEU A 200 0.77 -10.22 -14.72
C LEU A 200 -0.74 -10.52 -14.68
N LYS A 201 -1.09 -11.72 -15.10
CA LYS A 201 -2.46 -12.23 -14.90
C LYS A 201 -2.67 -12.59 -13.43
N PRO A 202 -3.92 -12.48 -12.93
CA PRO A 202 -4.26 -12.98 -11.60
C PRO A 202 -3.77 -14.42 -11.41
N SER A 203 -3.13 -14.68 -10.29
CA SER A 203 -2.49 -15.97 -10.01
C SER A 203 -3.39 -16.90 -9.20
N PRO A 204 -3.16 -18.22 -9.22
CA PRO A 204 -4.00 -19.19 -8.48
C PRO A 204 -4.08 -18.91 -6.98
N LEU A 205 -2.98 -18.54 -6.32
CA LEU A 205 -2.98 -18.25 -4.89
C LEU A 205 -3.67 -16.91 -4.59
N GLU A 206 -3.47 -15.90 -5.45
CA GLU A 206 -4.20 -14.63 -5.36
C GLU A 206 -5.72 -14.84 -5.40
N ILE A 207 -6.20 -15.64 -6.36
CA ILE A 207 -7.63 -15.95 -6.51
C ILE A 207 -8.16 -16.70 -5.30
N SER A 208 -7.40 -17.67 -4.81
CA SER A 208 -7.77 -18.51 -3.67
C SER A 208 -7.89 -17.72 -2.38
N GLU A 209 -6.86 -16.96 -2.04
CA GLU A 209 -6.77 -16.18 -0.79
C GLU A 209 -7.46 -14.80 -0.92
N LYS A 210 -7.75 -14.34 -2.14
CA LYS A 210 -8.21 -12.97 -2.46
C LYS A 210 -7.23 -11.92 -1.95
N LEU A 211 -5.94 -12.14 -2.23
CA LEU A 211 -4.81 -11.32 -1.81
C LEU A 211 -3.92 -11.02 -3.01
N GLU A 212 -4.02 -9.80 -3.54
CA GLU A 212 -3.34 -9.37 -4.77
C GLU A 212 -1.82 -9.56 -4.72
N GLN A 213 -1.19 -9.33 -3.57
CA GLN A 213 0.26 -9.43 -3.39
C GLN A 213 0.82 -10.85 -3.59
N LEU A 214 -0.02 -11.89 -3.55
CA LEU A 214 0.42 -13.26 -3.84
C LEU A 214 0.82 -13.43 -5.29
N ARG A 215 0.22 -12.68 -6.23
CA ARG A 215 0.64 -12.62 -7.63
C ARG A 215 2.12 -12.26 -7.77
N ALA A 216 2.58 -11.30 -6.96
CA ALA A 216 4.00 -10.93 -6.95
C ALA A 216 4.88 -12.09 -6.49
N LEU A 217 4.54 -12.77 -5.38
CA LEU A 217 5.31 -13.90 -4.87
C LEU A 217 5.35 -15.07 -5.87
N GLU A 218 4.21 -15.41 -6.50
CA GLU A 218 4.14 -16.48 -7.51
C GLU A 218 4.95 -16.14 -8.77
N ALA A 219 5.10 -14.85 -9.09
CA ALA A 219 5.95 -14.36 -10.18
C ALA A 219 7.45 -14.25 -9.81
N GLY A 220 7.84 -14.66 -8.60
CA GLY A 220 9.21 -14.58 -8.10
C GLY A 220 9.66 -13.17 -7.74
N ILE A 221 8.73 -12.23 -7.53
CA ILE A 221 9.03 -10.87 -7.05
C ILE A 221 9.13 -10.90 -5.53
N ASN A 222 10.21 -10.36 -4.99
CA ASN A 222 10.44 -10.34 -3.55
C ASN A 222 9.66 -9.20 -2.88
N ILE A 223 8.97 -9.55 -1.79
CA ILE A 223 8.30 -8.58 -0.92
C ILE A 223 9.04 -8.53 0.41
N TYR A 224 9.49 -7.35 0.81
CA TYR A 224 10.16 -7.11 2.08
C TYR A 224 9.17 -6.50 3.07
N THR A 225 9.28 -6.89 4.34
CA THR A 225 8.41 -6.45 5.43
C THR A 225 9.21 -5.61 6.43
N ILE A 226 8.58 -4.58 6.99
CA ILE A 226 9.14 -3.72 8.05
C ILE A 226 8.16 -3.59 9.21
#